data_6d4bfb701ea42dc322a0a32a536e84f0
#
_entry.id   6d4bfb701ea42dc322a0a32a536e84f0
#
_cell.length_a   1.000
_cell.length_b   1.000
_cell.length_c   1.000
_cell.angle_alpha   90.00
_cell.angle_beta   90.00
_cell.angle_gamma   90.00
#
_symmetry.space_group_name_H-M   'P 1'
#
loop_
_entity.id
_entity.type
_entity.pdbx_description
1 polymer ?
#
loop_
_entity_poly.entity_id
_entity_poly.type
_entity_poly.pdbx_seq_one_letter_code
_entity_poly.pdbx_strand_id
1 'polypeptide(L)'
;MPEKPLSCVLLADRHHGLTEGLRGLLQTAFGTVVMVADEASLLDGAGRLQPDVAVVDLSLARESSLGWLRAVRQRCPNLKVIVISVHDEQSVRRAAMEAGADAFVVKRAIATDLLPAVELVRGGRSGGASTDEAEVEIEN
;
A
#
# COMPACT_ATOMS: atom_id res chain seq x y z
N MET A 1 -5.60 17.04 17.91
CA MET A 1 -5.70 16.57 17.50
C MET A 1 -5.71 15.47 17.19
N PRO A 2 -5.60 14.89 17.30
CA PRO A 2 -5.25 13.75 16.97
C PRO A 2 -6.05 13.10 16.04
N GLU A 3 -5.99 12.94 15.14
CA GLU A 3 -6.68 12.42 14.14
C GLU A 3 -6.25 11.06 13.84
N LYS A 4 -5.11 10.68 14.28
CA LYS A 4 -4.62 9.37 14.02
C LYS A 4 -5.43 8.25 14.63
N PRO A 5 -6.06 8.44 15.77
CA PRO A 5 -6.78 7.36 16.41
C PRO A 5 -7.84 6.73 15.55
N LEU A 6 -8.35 7.47 14.58
CA LEU A 6 -9.38 6.93 13.72
C LEU A 6 -8.86 6.34 12.44
N SER A 7 -7.55 6.41 12.22
CA SER A 7 -7.00 5.90 10.97
C SER A 7 -6.63 4.44 11.10
N CYS A 8 -6.76 3.72 10.00
CA CYS A 8 -6.50 2.29 9.97
C CYS A 8 -5.74 1.96 8.71
N VAL A 9 -4.69 1.14 8.85
CA VAL A 9 -3.97 0.63 7.70
C VAL A 9 -4.03 -0.89 7.73
N LEU A 10 -4.23 -1.48 6.57
CA LEU A 10 -4.28 -2.92 6.41
C LEU A 10 -2.96 -3.34 5.75
N LEU A 11 -2.19 -4.15 6.44
CA LEU A 11 -0.89 -4.60 5.95
C LEU A 11 -1.02 -6.06 5.52
N ALA A 12 -0.86 -6.31 4.23
CA ALA A 12 -1.02 -7.64 3.68
C ALA A 12 0.32 -8.16 3.16
N ASP A 13 0.88 -9.13 3.87
CA ASP A 13 2.18 -9.69 3.53
C ASP A 13 2.25 -11.09 4.13
N ARG A 14 2.77 -12.04 3.35
CA ARG A 14 2.88 -13.40 3.85
C ARG A 14 4.22 -13.66 4.53
N HIS A 15 5.12 -12.72 4.55
CA HIS A 15 6.45 -12.90 5.14
C HIS A 15 6.50 -12.30 6.53
N HIS A 16 6.31 -13.13 7.54
CA HIS A 16 6.15 -12.67 8.91
C HIS A 16 7.31 -11.84 9.45
N GLY A 17 8.52 -12.21 9.11
CA GLY A 17 9.67 -11.49 9.64
C GLY A 17 9.68 -10.03 9.25
N LEU A 18 9.43 -9.78 7.97
CA LEU A 18 9.41 -8.41 7.47
C LEU A 18 8.20 -7.67 8.00
N THR A 19 7.10 -8.39 8.17
CA THR A 19 5.83 -7.80 8.59
C THR A 19 5.95 -7.12 9.95
N GLU A 20 6.72 -7.69 10.87
CA GLU A 20 6.87 -7.08 12.19
C GLU A 20 7.52 -5.72 12.12
N GLY A 21 8.56 -5.59 11.30
CA GLY A 21 9.20 -4.30 11.12
C GLY A 21 8.29 -3.30 10.46
N LEU A 22 7.53 -3.74 9.47
CA LEU A 22 6.58 -2.88 8.80
C LEU A 22 5.48 -2.41 9.75
N ARG A 23 5.00 -3.30 10.59
CA ARG A 23 3.98 -2.93 11.54
C ARG A 23 4.45 -1.80 12.44
N GLY A 24 5.67 -1.93 12.97
CA GLY A 24 6.20 -0.88 13.83
C GLY A 24 6.30 0.45 13.11
N LEU A 25 6.73 0.40 11.85
CA LEU A 25 6.86 1.61 11.07
C LEU A 25 5.50 2.26 10.83
N LEU A 26 4.51 1.46 10.48
CA LEU A 26 3.17 1.98 10.20
C LEU A 26 2.46 2.49 11.45
N GLN A 27 2.80 1.94 12.61
CA GLN A 27 2.20 2.40 13.86
C GLN A 27 2.57 3.84 14.18
N THR A 28 3.61 4.36 13.57
CA THR A 28 3.94 5.76 13.78
C THR A 28 2.99 6.70 13.03
N ALA A 29 2.25 6.18 12.06
CA ALA A 29 1.39 7.02 11.22
C ALA A 29 -0.09 6.70 11.34
N PHE A 30 -0.45 5.55 11.89
CA PHE A 30 -1.84 5.12 11.96
C PHE A 30 -2.21 4.72 13.36
N GLY A 31 -3.48 4.93 13.71
CA GLY A 31 -3.97 4.52 15.01
C GLY A 31 -4.10 3.01 15.14
N THR A 32 -4.42 2.34 14.03
CA THR A 32 -4.60 0.89 14.03
C THR A 32 -3.89 0.29 12.83
N VAL A 33 -3.15 -0.78 13.06
CA VAL A 33 -2.51 -1.55 12.00
C VAL A 33 -3.04 -2.97 12.10
N VAL A 34 -3.71 -3.43 11.04
CA VAL A 34 -4.24 -4.78 10.99
C VAL A 34 -3.44 -5.56 9.96
N MET A 35 -2.96 -6.74 10.35
CA MET A 35 -2.11 -7.53 9.46
C MET A 35 -2.86 -8.75 8.98
N VAL A 36 -2.75 -9.01 7.68
CA VAL A 36 -3.32 -10.20 7.08
C VAL A 36 -2.24 -10.87 6.23
N ALA A 37 -2.40 -12.15 5.98
CA ALA A 37 -1.34 -12.91 5.33
C ALA A 37 -1.76 -13.57 4.01
N ASP A 38 -2.97 -13.35 3.56
CA ASP A 38 -3.41 -13.93 2.30
C ASP A 38 -4.44 -13.04 1.62
N GLU A 39 -4.73 -13.36 0.38
CA GLU A 39 -5.60 -12.53 -0.42
C GLU A 39 -7.03 -12.50 0.12
N ALA A 40 -7.53 -13.64 0.56
CA ALA A 40 -8.90 -13.70 1.08
C ALA A 40 -9.07 -12.81 2.30
N SER A 41 -8.08 -12.83 3.19
CA SER A 41 -8.13 -11.99 4.38
C SER A 41 -7.99 -10.51 4.02
N LEU A 42 -7.23 -10.21 2.98
CA LEU A 42 -7.11 -8.85 2.50
C LEU A 42 -8.46 -8.32 2.03
N LEU A 43 -9.15 -9.11 1.21
CA LEU A 43 -10.44 -8.68 0.68
C LEU A 43 -11.47 -8.55 1.79
N ASP A 44 -11.49 -9.50 2.71
CA ASP A 44 -12.43 -9.46 3.82
C ASP A 44 -12.15 -8.24 4.70
N GLY A 45 -10.88 -8.01 5.02
CA GLY A 45 -10.52 -6.88 5.87
C GLY A 45 -10.85 -5.55 5.23
N ALA A 46 -10.63 -5.43 3.93
CA ALA A 46 -10.94 -4.19 3.23
C ALA A 46 -12.43 -3.88 3.33
N GLY A 47 -13.27 -4.90 3.17
CA GLY A 47 -14.71 -4.67 3.23
C GLY A 47 -15.21 -4.38 4.63
N ARG A 48 -14.68 -5.10 5.62
CA ARG A 48 -15.19 -4.96 6.98
C ARG A 48 -14.63 -3.78 7.73
N LEU A 49 -13.35 -3.47 7.51
CA LEU A 49 -12.69 -2.44 8.29
C LEU A 49 -12.71 -1.08 7.61
N GLN A 50 -12.91 -1.06 6.30
CA GLN A 50 -12.86 0.18 5.53
C GLN A 50 -11.62 0.99 5.87
N PRO A 51 -10.42 0.41 5.70
CA PRO A 51 -9.19 1.11 6.08
C PRO A 51 -8.92 2.30 5.18
N ASP A 52 -8.08 3.18 5.64
CA ASP A 52 -7.69 4.35 4.85
C ASP A 52 -6.65 3.97 3.80
N VAL A 53 -5.75 3.07 4.17
CA VAL A 53 -4.64 2.68 3.32
C VAL A 53 -4.44 1.17 3.45
N ALA A 54 -4.09 0.54 2.35
CA ALA A 54 -3.64 -0.84 2.37
C ALA A 54 -2.23 -0.88 1.82
N VAL A 55 -1.34 -1.56 2.52
CA VAL A 55 0.03 -1.81 2.06
C VAL A 55 0.09 -3.28 1.72
N VAL A 56 0.25 -3.61 0.47
CA VAL A 56 0.09 -4.98 -0.01
C VAL A 56 1.34 -5.46 -0.73
N ASP A 57 1.90 -6.56 -0.25
CA ASP A 57 3.02 -7.20 -0.91
C ASP A 57 2.53 -7.81 -2.21
N LEU A 58 3.19 -7.46 -3.30
CA LEU A 58 2.79 -7.96 -4.61
C LEU A 58 2.75 -9.48 -4.68
N SER A 59 3.62 -10.15 -3.94
CA SER A 59 3.66 -11.60 -3.96
C SER A 59 2.54 -12.26 -3.18
N LEU A 60 1.65 -11.47 -2.57
CA LEU A 60 0.54 -12.02 -1.83
C LEU A 60 -0.37 -12.85 -2.72
N ALA A 61 -0.59 -12.38 -3.95
CA ALA A 61 -1.37 -13.11 -4.92
C ALA A 61 -0.50 -14.18 -5.53
N ARG A 62 -1.00 -15.42 -5.52
CA ARG A 62 -0.18 -16.51 -5.96
C ARG A 62 0.15 -16.50 -7.41
N GLU A 63 -0.65 -15.91 -8.22
CA GLU A 63 -0.46 -15.99 -9.65
C GLU A 63 0.01 -14.73 -10.29
N SER A 64 0.67 -13.89 -9.61
CA SER A 64 1.16 -12.65 -10.19
C SER A 64 0.07 -11.81 -10.83
N SER A 65 -1.17 -12.16 -10.56
CA SER A 65 -2.30 -11.42 -11.09
C SER A 65 -2.52 -10.16 -10.26
N LEU A 66 -3.03 -9.14 -10.88
CA LEU A 66 -3.37 -7.91 -10.17
C LEU A 66 -4.87 -7.72 -10.03
N GLY A 67 -5.64 -8.79 -10.30
CA GLY A 67 -7.09 -8.73 -10.17
C GLY A 67 -7.55 -8.41 -8.76
N TRP A 68 -6.74 -8.80 -7.76
CA TRP A 68 -7.08 -8.51 -6.37
C TRP A 68 -7.21 -7.01 -6.12
N LEU A 69 -6.48 -6.23 -6.88
CA LEU A 69 -6.48 -4.79 -6.68
C LEU A 69 -7.85 -4.21 -7.00
N ARG A 70 -8.44 -4.66 -8.11
CA ARG A 70 -9.77 -4.23 -8.46
C ARG A 70 -10.79 -4.72 -7.45
N ALA A 71 -10.64 -5.97 -7.00
CA ALA A 71 -11.57 -6.55 -6.04
C ALA A 71 -11.54 -5.79 -4.72
N VAL A 72 -10.35 -5.41 -4.28
CA VAL A 72 -10.21 -4.65 -3.04
C VAL A 72 -10.92 -3.30 -3.16
N ARG A 73 -10.76 -2.65 -4.30
CA ARG A 73 -11.38 -1.34 -4.47
C ARG A 73 -12.89 -1.43 -4.56
N GLN A 74 -13.42 -2.55 -5.03
CA GLN A 74 -14.86 -2.72 -5.04
C GLN A 74 -15.40 -2.81 -3.62
N ARG A 75 -14.62 -3.38 -2.70
CA ARG A 75 -15.07 -3.52 -1.33
C ARG A 75 -14.83 -2.26 -0.51
N CYS A 76 -13.87 -1.46 -0.92
CA CYS A 76 -13.52 -0.25 -0.18
C CYS A 76 -13.14 0.84 -1.19
N PRO A 77 -14.13 1.55 -1.74
CA PRO A 77 -13.88 2.45 -2.88
C PRO A 77 -12.92 3.59 -2.61
N ASN A 78 -12.83 4.04 -1.37
CA ASN A 78 -11.95 5.16 -1.06
C ASN A 78 -10.56 4.75 -0.61
N LEU A 79 -10.29 3.46 -0.66
CA LEU A 79 -9.02 2.92 -0.19
C LEU A 79 -7.86 3.39 -1.05
N LYS A 80 -6.77 3.76 -0.40
CA LYS A 80 -5.51 4.02 -1.10
C LYS A 80 -4.64 2.79 -0.97
N VAL A 81 -4.08 2.34 -2.08
CA VAL A 81 -3.32 1.10 -2.10
C VAL A 81 -1.86 1.39 -2.43
N ILE A 82 -0.98 0.94 -1.55
CA ILE A 82 0.47 1.02 -1.78
C ILE A 82 0.93 -0.41 -1.99
N VAL A 83 1.52 -0.67 -3.15
CA VAL A 83 2.06 -1.98 -3.46
C VAL A 83 3.52 -2.00 -3.05
N ILE A 84 3.94 -3.04 -2.33
CA ILE A 84 5.35 -3.22 -2.02
C ILE A 84 5.84 -4.48 -2.73
N SER A 85 7.10 -4.46 -3.16
CA SER A 85 7.62 -5.57 -3.97
C SER A 85 9.14 -5.66 -3.83
N VAL A 86 9.65 -6.88 -3.92
CA VAL A 86 11.10 -7.07 -4.00
C VAL A 86 11.62 -6.70 -5.39
N HIS A 87 10.74 -6.59 -6.35
CA HIS A 87 11.12 -6.28 -7.73
C HIS A 87 11.11 -4.79 -7.97
N ASP A 88 12.13 -4.30 -8.66
CA ASP A 88 12.20 -2.87 -8.95
C ASP A 88 12.16 -2.57 -10.45
N GLU A 89 11.86 -3.57 -11.27
CA GLU A 89 11.78 -3.34 -12.71
C GLU A 89 10.66 -2.38 -13.05
N GLN A 90 10.91 -1.55 -14.04
CA GLN A 90 9.90 -0.60 -14.50
C GLN A 90 8.63 -1.29 -14.94
N SER A 91 8.74 -2.46 -15.55
CA SER A 91 7.55 -3.16 -16.02
C SER A 91 6.65 -3.57 -14.87
N VAL A 92 7.24 -4.00 -13.75
CA VAL A 92 6.46 -4.39 -12.58
C VAL A 92 5.77 -3.18 -11.97
N ARG A 93 6.51 -2.09 -11.81
CA ARG A 93 5.95 -0.86 -11.27
C ARG A 93 4.82 -0.35 -12.15
N ARG A 94 5.05 -0.33 -13.46
CA ARG A 94 4.03 0.16 -14.38
C ARG A 94 2.78 -0.68 -14.32
N ALA A 95 2.93 -2.00 -14.28
CA ALA A 95 1.75 -2.87 -14.22
C ALA A 95 0.93 -2.61 -12.97
N ALA A 96 1.60 -2.44 -11.83
CA ALA A 96 0.88 -2.17 -10.58
C ALA A 96 0.14 -0.83 -10.64
N MET A 97 0.81 0.20 -11.15
CA MET A 97 0.18 1.51 -11.22
C MET A 97 -0.99 1.52 -12.21
N GLU A 98 -0.83 0.82 -13.34
CA GLU A 98 -1.91 0.75 -14.31
C GLU A 98 -3.09 -0.05 -13.78
N ALA A 99 -2.85 -0.99 -12.89
CA ALA A 99 -3.92 -1.77 -12.29
C ALA A 99 -4.66 -1.00 -11.21
N GLY A 100 -4.15 0.18 -10.83
CA GLY A 100 -4.84 1.02 -9.89
C GLY A 100 -4.14 1.29 -8.58
N ALA A 101 -2.90 0.86 -8.43
CA ALA A 101 -2.15 1.16 -7.20
C ALA A 101 -1.92 2.68 -7.12
N ASP A 102 -1.94 3.20 -5.92
CA ASP A 102 -1.71 4.63 -5.71
C ASP A 102 -0.24 4.94 -5.51
N ALA A 103 0.53 3.94 -5.09
CA ALA A 103 1.97 4.10 -4.95
C ALA A 103 2.63 2.73 -5.01
N PHE A 104 3.93 2.72 -5.29
CA PHE A 104 4.71 1.51 -5.40
C PHE A 104 6.01 1.72 -4.64
N VAL A 105 6.35 0.81 -3.73
CA VAL A 105 7.56 0.93 -2.93
C VAL A 105 8.36 -0.38 -3.05
N VAL A 106 9.64 -0.27 -3.36
CA VAL A 106 10.52 -1.42 -3.43
C VAL A 106 10.91 -1.82 -2.02
N LYS A 107 10.85 -3.11 -1.71
CA LYS A 107 11.05 -3.56 -0.34
C LYS A 107 12.40 -3.18 0.25
N ARG A 108 13.47 -3.17 -0.56
CA ARG A 108 14.76 -2.82 -0.01
C ARG A 108 14.86 -1.35 0.41
N ALA A 109 13.94 -0.52 -0.07
CA ALA A 109 13.93 0.89 0.27
C ALA A 109 12.77 1.25 1.20
N ILE A 110 12.17 0.25 1.82
CA ILE A 110 10.95 0.48 2.58
C ILE A 110 11.15 1.42 3.76
N ALA A 111 12.30 1.34 4.39
CA ALA A 111 12.57 2.17 5.57
C ALA A 111 12.60 3.66 5.23
N THR A 112 12.98 3.99 4.01
CA THR A 112 13.05 5.40 3.61
C THR A 112 11.86 5.84 2.79
N ASP A 113 11.20 4.91 2.09
CA ASP A 113 10.20 5.29 1.11
C ASP A 113 8.76 5.07 1.54
N LEU A 114 8.51 4.17 2.49
CA LEU A 114 7.13 3.82 2.81
C LEU A 114 6.34 4.97 3.43
N LEU A 115 6.88 5.60 4.45
CA LEU A 115 6.14 6.67 5.12
C LEU A 115 5.92 7.87 4.21
N PRO A 116 6.88 8.28 3.38
CA PRO A 116 6.58 9.32 2.40
C PRO A 116 5.46 8.92 1.44
N ALA A 117 5.43 7.65 1.03
CA ALA A 117 4.35 7.18 0.16
C ALA A 117 3.01 7.23 0.88
N VAL A 118 2.99 6.86 2.16
CA VAL A 118 1.77 6.95 2.95
C VAL A 118 1.26 8.38 3.00
N GLU A 119 2.15 9.32 3.26
CA GLU A 119 1.73 10.71 3.32
C GLU A 119 1.21 11.20 1.99
N LEU A 120 1.86 10.80 0.92
CA LEU A 120 1.45 11.21 -0.39
C LEU A 120 0.03 10.74 -0.71
N VAL A 121 -0.26 9.45 -0.49
CA VAL A 121 -1.57 8.92 -0.83
C VAL A 121 -2.64 9.43 0.11
N ARG A 122 -2.31 9.67 1.37
CA ARG A 122 -3.29 10.18 2.33
C ARG A 122 -3.61 11.64 2.08
N GLY A 123 -2.66 12.36 1.50
CA GLY A 123 -2.88 13.76 1.21
C GLY A 123 -3.93 13.99 0.14
N GLY A 124 -4.20 12.96 -0.64
CA GLY A 124 -5.27 13.03 -1.60
C GLY A 124 -4.96 13.85 -2.81
N ARG A 125 -3.74 14.34 -2.88
CA ARG A 125 -3.47 15.09 -4.00
C ARG A 125 -2.76 14.35 -4.94
N SER A 126 -2.77 13.96 -5.18
CA SER A 126 -2.12 13.35 -5.86
C SER A 126 -1.67 13.41 -6.64
N GLY A 127 -1.82 13.61 -6.45
CA GLY A 127 -1.54 13.35 -7.07
C GLY A 127 -1.15 13.51 -7.75
N GLY A 128 -1.09 13.90 -7.51
CA GLY A 128 -0.70 13.90 -7.99
C GLY A 128 0.07 14.13 -8.38
N ALA A 129 0.17 14.44 -8.26
CA ALA A 129 0.85 14.56 -8.54
C ALA A 129 1.78 14.52 -8.68
N SER A 130 1.95 14.24 -8.42
CA SER A 130 2.72 14.14 -8.49
C SER A 130 3.62 13.91 -8.80
N THR A 131 3.78 13.60 -8.76
CA THR A 131 4.45 13.40 -8.93
C THR A 131 5.20 13.31 -9.57
N ASP A 132 5.16 13.26 -9.55
CA ASP A 132 5.62 13.23 -9.97
C ASP A 132 6.30 13.36 -10.39
N GLU A 133 6.16 13.32 -10.35
CA GLU A 133 6.58 13.42 -10.43
C GLU A 133 7.25 13.57 -10.48
N ALA A 134 7.13 13.25 -10.21
CA ALA A 134 7.60 13.27 -9.99
C ALA A 134 8.23 13.11 -10.22
N GLU A 135 8.25 12.86 -10.06
CA GLU A 135 8.62 12.69 -10.12
C GLU A 135 9.19 12.67 -10.40
N VAL A 136 9.11 12.63 -10.44
CA VAL A 136 9.48 12.61 -10.49
C VAL A 136 10.22 12.71 -10.73
N GLU A 137 10.16 12.49 -10.64
CA GLU A 137 10.66 12.50 -10.60
C GLU A 137 11.34 12.49 -10.71
N ILE A 138 11.40 12.24 -10.56
CA ILE A 138 11.91 12.14 -10.46
C ILE A 138 12.51 12.04 -11.07
N GLU A 139 12.53 11.71 -11.14
CA GLU A 139 12.83 11.58 -11.47
C GLU A 139 13.18 11.71 -11.95
N ASN A 140 13.31 11.57 -11.97
CA ASN A 140 13.48 11.64 -12.17
C ASN A 140 13.73 11.82 -12.26
#